data_432733385b3468376b9adf3a25e0ab48
#
_entry.id   432733385b3468376b9adf3a25e0ab48
#
_cell.length_a   1.000
_cell.length_b   1.000
_cell.length_c   1.000
_cell.angle_alpha   90.00
_cell.angle_beta   90.00
_cell.angle_gamma   90.00
#
_symmetry.space_group_name_H-M   'P 1'
#
loop_
_entity.id
_entity.type
_entity.pdbx_description
1 polymer ?
#
loop_
_entity_poly.entity_id
_entity_poly.type
_entity_poly.pdbx_seq_one_letter_code
_entity_poly.pdbx_strand_id
1 'polypeptide(L)'
;PIEDYFTLNELATISNYGKQVTVTLDTDTVYNSEFNLEDFLSNLLTYELFISDDAEMKAKFIRSKDKILELIKDNTNYNFEKDKMKHDTFLKLLTQKVKKPNKLTIVTTNYDTLFEEAAESLEITVMDGFSFSYNPYFDSDMFEWNLVKDVPNVKTKELEYKKNFIN
;
A
#
# COMPACT_ATOMS: atom_id res chain seq x y z
N PRO A 1 19.59 18.37 -11.09
CA PRO A 1 19.47 19.77 -10.69
C PRO A 1 18.12 20.04 -10.04
N ILE A 2 18.08 20.93 -9.05
CA ILE A 2 16.87 21.32 -8.26
C ILE A 2 15.81 21.94 -9.19
N GLU A 3 16.19 22.45 -10.33
CA GLU A 3 15.31 23.11 -11.31
C GLU A 3 14.28 22.16 -11.98
N ASP A 4 14.51 20.86 -11.91
CA ASP A 4 13.64 19.86 -12.55
C ASP A 4 12.40 19.49 -11.72
N TYR A 5 12.35 19.90 -10.44
CA TYR A 5 11.27 19.59 -9.50
C TYR A 5 10.72 20.85 -8.85
N PHE A 6 9.46 20.80 -8.48
CA PHE A 6 8.87 21.78 -7.57
C PHE A 6 9.31 21.48 -6.12
N THR A 7 9.48 22.53 -5.34
CA THR A 7 9.59 22.40 -3.88
C THR A 7 8.26 21.94 -3.27
N LEU A 8 8.30 21.41 -2.07
CA LEU A 8 7.07 20.96 -1.37
C LEU A 8 6.07 22.12 -1.15
N ASN A 9 6.55 23.33 -0.87
CA ASN A 9 5.69 24.49 -0.69
C ASN A 9 5.10 25.01 -2.01
N GLU A 10 5.84 24.92 -3.12
CA GLU A 10 5.29 25.20 -4.45
C GLU A 10 4.20 24.18 -4.80
N LEU A 11 4.42 22.90 -4.57
CA LEU A 11 3.40 21.86 -4.77
C LEU A 11 2.17 22.11 -3.91
N ALA A 12 2.34 22.48 -2.64
CA ALA A 12 1.23 22.82 -1.75
C ALA A 12 0.42 24.01 -2.27
N THR A 13 1.11 25.02 -2.80
CA THR A 13 0.46 26.21 -3.39
C THR A 13 -0.28 25.85 -4.68
N ILE A 14 0.37 25.13 -5.59
CA ILE A 14 -0.21 24.72 -6.87
C ILE A 14 -1.45 23.84 -6.64
N SER A 15 -1.39 22.89 -5.73
CA SER A 15 -2.46 21.94 -5.44
C SER A 15 -3.57 22.48 -4.53
N ASN A 16 -3.51 23.74 -4.14
CA ASN A 16 -4.44 24.35 -3.17
C ASN A 16 -4.51 23.61 -1.84
N TYR A 17 -3.40 23.04 -1.38
CA TYR A 17 -3.37 22.31 -0.10
C TYR A 17 -3.71 23.19 1.11
N GLY A 18 -3.60 24.52 0.97
CA GLY A 18 -4.03 25.48 2.00
C GLY A 18 -3.06 25.65 3.17
N LYS A 19 -2.02 24.81 3.27
CA LYS A 19 -1.00 24.85 4.32
C LYS A 19 0.39 24.76 3.69
N GLN A 20 1.37 25.39 4.34
CA GLN A 20 2.77 25.16 3.97
C GLN A 20 3.25 23.83 4.52
N VAL A 21 3.99 23.09 3.72
CA VAL A 21 4.60 21.80 4.12
C VAL A 21 5.79 22.02 5.03
N THR A 22 6.59 23.06 4.72
CA THR A 22 7.75 23.42 5.53
C THR A 22 7.66 24.88 5.96
N VAL A 23 8.18 25.16 7.15
CA VAL A 23 8.31 26.52 7.72
C VAL A 23 9.75 26.73 8.17
N THR A 24 10.20 27.98 8.11
CA THR A 24 11.52 28.36 8.63
C THR A 24 11.34 28.90 10.04
N LEU A 25 11.98 28.24 11.01
CA LEU A 25 12.06 28.67 12.39
C LEU A 25 13.53 29.03 12.68
N ASP A 26 13.77 30.28 13.03
CA ASP A 26 15.10 30.86 13.15
C ASP A 26 15.92 30.66 11.85
N THR A 27 16.88 29.73 11.88
CA THR A 27 17.73 29.41 10.72
C THR A 27 17.38 28.07 10.06
N ASP A 28 16.54 27.27 10.70
CA ASP A 28 16.25 25.90 10.25
C ASP A 28 14.90 25.81 9.54
N THR A 29 14.89 25.05 8.45
CA THR A 29 13.64 24.71 7.76
C THR A 29 13.15 23.38 8.30
N VAL A 30 11.97 23.41 8.90
CA VAL A 30 11.33 22.24 9.51
C VAL A 30 9.97 21.99 8.90
N TYR A 31 9.44 20.78 9.07
CA TYR A 31 8.07 20.48 8.68
C TYR A 31 7.09 21.27 9.55
N ASN A 32 6.05 21.80 8.91
CA ASN A 32 4.95 22.46 9.61
C ASN A 32 4.24 21.43 10.52
N SER A 33 4.00 21.78 11.77
CA SER A 33 3.30 20.91 12.73
C SER A 33 1.85 20.57 12.31
N GLU A 34 1.26 21.37 11.43
CA GLU A 34 -0.08 21.13 10.86
C GLU A 34 -0.05 20.35 9.54
N PHE A 35 1.14 19.96 9.09
CA PHE A 35 1.30 19.17 7.87
C PHE A 35 0.78 17.76 8.08
N ASN A 36 -0.09 17.33 7.16
CA ASN A 36 -0.55 15.94 7.05
C ASN A 36 -0.18 15.41 5.67
N LEU A 37 0.65 14.37 5.64
CA LEU A 37 1.15 13.80 4.39
C LEU A 37 0.04 13.22 3.52
N GLU A 38 -0.94 12.54 4.13
CA GLU A 38 -2.03 11.88 3.39
C GLU A 38 -2.95 12.92 2.74
N ASP A 39 -3.30 13.98 3.49
CA ASP A 39 -4.09 15.09 2.95
C ASP A 39 -3.35 15.79 1.81
N PHE A 40 -2.04 16.01 1.97
CA PHE A 40 -1.21 16.62 0.94
C PHE A 40 -1.16 15.77 -0.33
N LEU A 41 -0.92 14.46 -0.21
CA LEU A 41 -0.91 13.54 -1.35
C LEU A 41 -2.28 13.46 -2.03
N SER A 42 -3.35 13.43 -1.26
CA SER A 42 -4.72 13.44 -1.81
C SER A 42 -4.99 14.70 -2.62
N ASN A 43 -4.52 15.86 -2.14
CA ASN A 43 -4.61 17.11 -2.88
C ASN A 43 -3.77 17.09 -4.17
N LEU A 44 -2.55 16.56 -4.12
CA LEU A 44 -1.70 16.43 -5.31
C LEU A 44 -2.37 15.56 -6.38
N LEU A 45 -2.89 14.39 -5.99
CA LEU A 45 -3.56 13.46 -6.89
C LEU A 45 -4.84 14.08 -7.50
N THR A 46 -5.61 14.78 -6.69
CA THR A 46 -6.82 15.46 -7.16
C THR A 46 -6.48 16.58 -8.12
N TYR A 47 -5.46 17.38 -7.82
CA TYR A 47 -5.06 18.51 -8.65
C TYR A 47 -4.48 18.09 -10.00
N GLU A 48 -3.85 16.93 -10.10
CA GLU A 48 -3.34 16.39 -11.36
C GLU A 48 -4.41 16.36 -12.47
N LEU A 49 -5.67 16.15 -12.11
CA LEU A 49 -6.81 16.14 -13.04
C LEU A 49 -7.14 17.56 -13.58
N PHE A 50 -6.69 18.60 -12.90
CA PHE A 50 -7.02 20.01 -13.20
C PHE A 50 -5.81 20.83 -13.65
N ILE A 51 -4.64 20.21 -13.79
CA ILE A 51 -3.44 20.92 -14.27
C ILE A 51 -3.71 21.49 -15.66
N SER A 52 -3.37 22.76 -15.82
CA SER A 52 -3.49 23.53 -17.07
C SER A 52 -2.82 22.81 -18.27
N ASP A 53 -3.21 23.21 -19.48
CA ASP A 53 -2.66 22.66 -20.75
C ASP A 53 -1.17 23.00 -20.98
N ASP A 54 -0.49 23.67 -20.04
CA ASP A 54 0.94 23.87 -20.07
C ASP A 54 1.67 22.57 -19.85
N ALA A 55 2.20 22.03 -20.95
CA ALA A 55 2.85 20.72 -20.99
C ALA A 55 4.12 20.65 -20.12
N GLU A 56 4.88 21.76 -20.00
CA GLU A 56 6.10 21.83 -19.21
C GLU A 56 5.77 21.82 -17.71
N MET A 57 4.85 22.65 -17.29
CA MET A 57 4.37 22.70 -15.90
C MET A 57 3.78 21.37 -15.47
N LYS A 58 2.95 20.75 -16.33
CA LYS A 58 2.36 19.44 -16.08
C LYS A 58 3.44 18.35 -15.94
N ALA A 59 4.41 18.31 -16.82
CA ALA A 59 5.49 17.33 -16.74
C ALA A 59 6.34 17.51 -15.47
N LYS A 60 6.64 18.75 -15.08
CA LYS A 60 7.38 19.07 -13.85
C LYS A 60 6.58 18.66 -12.61
N PHE A 61 5.26 18.90 -12.60
CA PHE A 61 4.38 18.51 -11.50
C PHE A 61 4.35 16.99 -11.33
N ILE A 62 4.12 16.24 -12.42
CA ILE A 62 4.08 14.78 -12.39
C ILE A 62 5.41 14.22 -11.89
N ARG A 63 6.55 14.66 -12.41
CA ARG A 63 7.86 14.21 -11.93
C ARG A 63 8.06 14.49 -10.44
N SER A 64 7.62 15.65 -9.95
CA SER A 64 7.73 16.01 -8.53
C SER A 64 6.88 15.13 -7.65
N LYS A 65 5.63 14.87 -8.03
CA LYS A 65 4.71 13.95 -7.36
C LYS A 65 5.28 12.52 -7.33
N ASP A 66 5.70 12.02 -8.47
CA ASP A 66 6.25 10.66 -8.58
C ASP A 66 7.50 10.48 -7.73
N LYS A 67 8.35 11.54 -7.65
CA LYS A 67 9.52 11.51 -6.75
C LYS A 67 9.14 11.43 -5.27
N ILE A 68 8.08 12.11 -4.85
CA ILE A 68 7.57 12.00 -3.47
C ILE A 68 7.08 10.57 -3.21
N LEU A 69 6.31 9.98 -4.13
CA LEU A 69 5.80 8.62 -4.00
C LEU A 69 6.94 7.58 -3.96
N GLU A 70 7.98 7.76 -4.79
CA GLU A 70 9.19 6.94 -4.75
C GLU A 70 9.88 7.01 -3.38
N LEU A 71 10.08 8.22 -2.85
CA LEU A 71 10.70 8.42 -1.54
C LEU A 71 9.87 7.79 -0.40
N ILE A 72 8.55 7.89 -0.46
CA ILE A 72 7.67 7.23 0.50
C ILE A 72 7.86 5.72 0.42
N LYS A 73 7.79 5.16 -0.79
CA LYS A 73 7.98 3.73 -1.02
C LYS A 73 9.31 3.24 -0.48
N ASP A 74 10.41 3.95 -0.78
CA ASP A 74 11.75 3.57 -0.34
C ASP A 74 11.91 3.62 1.19
N ASN A 75 11.23 4.57 1.85
CA ASN A 75 11.28 4.73 3.29
C ASN A 75 10.26 3.88 4.07
N THR A 76 9.28 3.30 3.39
CA THR A 76 8.28 2.40 3.99
C THR A 76 8.51 0.94 3.64
N ASN A 77 9.49 0.64 2.80
CA ASN A 77 9.85 -0.73 2.43
C ASN A 77 10.69 -1.39 3.54
N TYR A 78 10.02 -1.78 4.61
CA TYR A 78 10.63 -2.52 5.71
C TYR A 78 10.62 -4.01 5.38
N ASN A 79 11.75 -4.69 5.56
CA ASN A 79 11.81 -6.15 5.51
C ASN A 79 11.27 -6.75 6.80
N PHE A 80 10.47 -7.78 6.69
CA PHE A 80 9.97 -8.51 7.85
C PHE A 80 11.10 -9.26 8.57
N GLU A 81 11.35 -8.89 9.82
CA GLU A 81 12.32 -9.56 10.69
C GLU A 81 11.59 -10.37 11.77
N LYS A 82 11.51 -11.69 11.56
CA LYS A 82 10.75 -12.61 12.43
C LYS A 82 11.11 -12.52 13.91
N ASP A 83 12.39 -12.28 14.22
CA ASP A 83 12.86 -12.22 15.61
C ASP A 83 12.53 -10.88 16.30
N LYS A 84 12.31 -9.83 15.53
CA LYS A 84 12.02 -8.49 16.03
C LYS A 84 10.55 -8.10 15.92
N MET A 85 9.84 -8.65 14.94
CA MET A 85 8.47 -8.30 14.62
C MET A 85 7.51 -9.41 15.05
N LYS A 86 6.27 -9.06 15.35
CA LYS A 86 5.26 -10.01 15.86
C LYS A 86 4.11 -10.27 14.89
N HIS A 87 4.24 -9.84 13.64
CA HIS A 87 3.20 -10.01 12.63
C HIS A 87 2.90 -11.49 12.36
N ASP A 88 3.92 -12.34 12.29
CA ASP A 88 3.77 -13.79 12.15
C ASP A 88 3.02 -14.43 13.31
N THR A 89 3.37 -14.06 14.53
CA THR A 89 2.70 -14.54 15.75
C THR A 89 1.24 -14.09 15.78
N PHE A 90 0.98 -12.84 15.41
CA PHE A 90 -0.38 -12.29 15.33
C PHE A 90 -1.20 -13.05 14.26
N LEU A 91 -0.69 -13.22 13.06
CA LEU A 91 -1.35 -13.97 11.99
C LEU A 91 -1.63 -15.42 12.39
N LYS A 92 -0.65 -16.08 13.00
CA LYS A 92 -0.80 -17.46 13.48
C LYS A 92 -1.94 -17.58 14.49
N LEU A 93 -2.05 -16.65 15.42
CA LEU A 93 -3.11 -16.67 16.43
C LEU A 93 -4.49 -16.41 15.82
N LEU A 94 -4.59 -15.46 14.88
CA LEU A 94 -5.86 -15.13 14.23
C LEU A 94 -6.32 -16.26 13.31
N THR A 95 -5.44 -16.80 12.49
CA THR A 95 -5.79 -17.87 11.53
C THR A 95 -6.23 -19.15 12.24
N GLN A 96 -5.73 -19.42 13.45
CA GLN A 96 -6.20 -20.56 14.26
C GLN A 96 -7.65 -20.41 14.73
N LYS A 97 -8.16 -19.18 14.83
CA LYS A 97 -9.53 -18.90 15.27
C LYS A 97 -10.54 -18.92 14.12
N VAL A 98 -10.08 -18.77 12.91
CA VAL A 98 -10.95 -18.75 11.72
C VAL A 98 -11.35 -20.18 11.36
N LYS A 99 -12.66 -20.43 11.34
CA LYS A 99 -13.22 -21.75 10.96
C LYS A 99 -13.39 -21.80 9.44
N LYS A 100 -12.99 -22.93 8.84
CA LYS A 100 -13.24 -23.18 7.41
C LYS A 100 -14.74 -23.16 7.09
N PRO A 101 -15.17 -22.64 5.96
CA PRO A 101 -14.38 -22.10 4.84
C PRO A 101 -14.04 -20.61 4.97
N ASN A 102 -14.29 -19.99 6.12
CA ASN A 102 -14.11 -18.55 6.30
C ASN A 102 -12.63 -18.15 6.10
N LYS A 103 -12.45 -16.92 5.62
CA LYS A 103 -11.17 -16.27 5.43
C LYS A 103 -10.95 -15.23 6.52
N LEU A 104 -9.69 -14.97 6.86
CA LEU A 104 -9.33 -13.83 7.68
C LEU A 104 -9.14 -12.63 6.75
N THR A 105 -9.86 -11.56 7.00
CA THR A 105 -9.68 -10.30 6.28
C THR A 105 -8.88 -9.35 7.16
N ILE A 106 -7.82 -8.77 6.60
CA ILE A 106 -7.01 -7.72 7.22
C ILE A 106 -7.10 -6.49 6.32
N VAL A 107 -7.44 -5.36 6.91
CA VAL A 107 -7.46 -4.07 6.23
C VAL A 107 -6.39 -3.21 6.87
N THR A 108 -5.47 -2.71 6.07
CA THR A 108 -4.42 -1.81 6.50
C THR A 108 -4.34 -0.60 5.57
N THR A 109 -4.02 0.56 6.13
CA THR A 109 -3.67 1.78 5.38
C THR A 109 -2.16 2.00 5.34
N ASN A 110 -1.38 1.07 5.88
CA ASN A 110 0.07 1.13 5.83
C ASN A 110 0.57 0.81 4.42
N TYR A 111 1.67 1.43 4.05
CA TYR A 111 2.34 1.22 2.75
C TYR A 111 3.37 0.09 2.77
N ASP A 112 3.59 -0.54 3.95
CA ASP A 112 4.53 -1.65 4.11
C ASP A 112 3.88 -2.99 3.69
N THR A 113 4.74 -4.00 3.45
CA THR A 113 4.37 -5.37 3.08
C THR A 113 4.56 -6.36 4.24
N LEU A 114 4.60 -5.88 5.47
CA LEU A 114 4.97 -6.69 6.64
C LEU A 114 3.99 -7.83 6.92
N PHE A 115 2.70 -7.64 6.63
CA PHE A 115 1.70 -8.70 6.77
C PHE A 115 1.84 -9.77 5.69
N GLU A 116 2.12 -9.38 4.46
CA GLU A 116 2.33 -10.29 3.34
C GLU A 116 3.60 -11.12 3.55
N GLU A 117 4.70 -10.51 3.95
CA GLU A 117 5.97 -11.19 4.25
C GLU A 117 5.84 -12.12 5.48
N ALA A 118 5.13 -11.68 6.51
CA ALA A 118 4.83 -12.52 7.66
C ALA A 118 3.95 -13.72 7.27
N ALA A 119 2.97 -13.52 6.39
CA ALA A 119 2.13 -14.58 5.86
C ALA A 119 2.95 -15.60 5.03
N GLU A 120 3.84 -15.11 4.17
CA GLU A 120 4.77 -15.94 3.41
C GLU A 120 5.63 -16.82 4.36
N SER A 121 6.18 -16.24 5.42
CA SER A 121 6.97 -16.97 6.41
C SER A 121 6.21 -18.10 7.13
N LEU A 122 4.88 -18.04 7.11
CA LEU A 122 3.95 -19.02 7.66
C LEU A 122 3.33 -19.94 6.60
N GLU A 123 3.75 -19.83 5.34
CA GLU A 123 3.15 -20.53 4.20
C GLU A 123 1.63 -20.25 4.06
N ILE A 124 1.21 -19.04 4.44
CA ILE A 124 -0.17 -18.56 4.30
C ILE A 124 -0.29 -17.87 2.94
N THR A 125 -1.33 -18.23 2.18
CA THR A 125 -1.62 -17.55 0.92
C THR A 125 -2.41 -16.28 1.19
N VAL A 126 -1.93 -15.16 0.68
CA VAL A 126 -2.61 -13.86 0.71
C VAL A 126 -3.33 -13.65 -0.63
N MET A 127 -4.51 -13.05 -0.57
CA MET A 127 -5.23 -12.53 -1.72
C MET A 127 -5.44 -11.03 -1.50
N ASP A 128 -4.71 -10.25 -2.27
CA ASP A 128 -4.63 -8.79 -2.15
C ASP A 128 -5.58 -8.05 -3.13
N GLY A 129 -6.42 -8.80 -3.83
CA GLY A 129 -7.32 -8.26 -4.84
C GLY A 129 -6.67 -8.06 -6.22
N PHE A 130 -5.41 -8.46 -6.40
CA PHE A 130 -4.79 -8.44 -7.72
C PHE A 130 -4.85 -9.81 -8.40
N SER A 131 -5.06 -9.78 -9.72
CA SER A 131 -5.11 -10.98 -10.56
C SER A 131 -3.75 -11.69 -10.58
N PHE A 132 -3.78 -13.04 -10.78
CA PHE A 132 -2.57 -13.86 -10.95
C PHE A 132 -1.96 -13.76 -12.36
N SER A 133 -2.23 -12.69 -13.11
CA SER A 133 -1.70 -12.49 -14.45
C SER A 133 -0.27 -11.91 -14.43
N TYR A 134 0.44 -12.02 -15.57
CA TYR A 134 1.79 -11.45 -15.72
C TYR A 134 1.83 -9.93 -15.46
N ASN A 135 0.79 -9.23 -15.90
CA ASN A 135 0.55 -7.83 -15.56
C ASN A 135 -0.67 -7.80 -14.61
N PRO A 136 -0.45 -7.81 -13.30
CA PRO A 136 -1.54 -7.82 -12.34
C PRO A 136 -2.43 -6.59 -12.49
N TYR A 137 -3.72 -6.78 -12.43
CA TYR A 137 -4.72 -5.71 -12.36
C TYR A 137 -5.63 -5.97 -11.16
N PHE A 138 -6.14 -4.90 -10.59
CA PHE A 138 -7.06 -5.01 -9.46
C PHE A 138 -8.40 -5.58 -9.91
N ASP A 139 -8.85 -6.60 -9.21
CA ASP A 139 -10.11 -7.29 -9.46
C ASP A 139 -10.73 -7.65 -8.09
N SER A 140 -11.78 -6.93 -7.72
CA SER A 140 -12.46 -7.15 -6.45
C SER A 140 -13.04 -8.56 -6.30
N ASP A 141 -13.34 -9.24 -7.41
CA ASP A 141 -13.86 -10.60 -7.38
C ASP A 141 -12.83 -11.60 -6.82
N MET A 142 -11.53 -11.25 -6.85
CA MET A 142 -10.48 -12.05 -6.22
C MET A 142 -10.73 -12.28 -4.72
N PHE A 143 -11.39 -11.35 -4.03
CA PHE A 143 -11.74 -11.52 -2.62
C PHE A 143 -12.82 -12.57 -2.38
N GLU A 144 -13.61 -12.92 -3.39
CA GLU A 144 -14.63 -13.96 -3.32
C GLU A 144 -14.07 -15.37 -3.60
N TRP A 145 -12.88 -15.45 -4.18
CA TRP A 145 -12.29 -16.73 -4.55
C TRP A 145 -11.88 -17.56 -3.33
N ASN A 146 -12.00 -18.88 -3.48
CA ASN A 146 -11.50 -19.86 -2.51
C ASN A 146 -10.49 -20.77 -3.17
N LEU A 147 -9.33 -20.97 -2.55
CA LEU A 147 -8.38 -21.97 -2.97
C LEU A 147 -8.82 -23.31 -2.42
N VAL A 148 -9.15 -24.23 -3.30
CA VAL A 148 -9.54 -25.59 -2.95
C VAL A 148 -8.56 -26.59 -3.55
N LYS A 149 -8.32 -27.68 -2.83
CA LYS A 149 -7.58 -28.82 -3.33
C LYS A 149 -8.56 -29.96 -3.59
N ASP A 150 -8.58 -30.47 -4.81
CA ASP A 150 -9.31 -31.69 -5.11
C ASP A 150 -8.57 -32.86 -4.43
N VAL A 151 -9.19 -33.45 -3.44
CA VAL A 151 -8.66 -34.64 -2.78
C VAL A 151 -9.20 -35.86 -3.52
N PRO A 152 -8.34 -36.62 -4.22
CA PRO A 152 -8.76 -37.84 -4.91
C PRO A 152 -9.08 -38.92 -3.87
N ASN A 153 -10.22 -38.78 -3.23
CA ASN A 153 -10.75 -39.87 -2.44
C ASN A 153 -11.62 -40.74 -3.34
N VAL A 154 -11.23 -42.00 -3.48
CA VAL A 154 -11.87 -43.00 -4.38
C VAL A 154 -13.37 -43.21 -4.06
N LYS A 155 -13.86 -42.77 -2.91
CA LYS A 155 -15.24 -42.97 -2.46
C LYS A 155 -16.10 -41.70 -2.37
N THR A 156 -15.48 -40.56 -2.19
CA THR A 156 -16.20 -39.25 -2.12
C THR A 156 -15.36 -38.21 -2.81
N LYS A 157 -15.92 -37.48 -3.78
CA LYS A 157 -15.27 -36.32 -4.39
C LYS A 157 -15.34 -35.17 -3.38
N GLU A 158 -14.54 -35.23 -2.32
CA GLU A 158 -14.46 -34.19 -1.32
C GLU A 158 -13.45 -33.13 -1.75
N LEU A 159 -13.85 -31.87 -1.63
CA LEU A 159 -12.97 -30.73 -1.80
C LEU A 159 -12.35 -30.38 -0.46
N GLU A 160 -11.04 -30.33 -0.40
CA GLU A 160 -10.30 -29.85 0.77
C GLU A 160 -9.94 -28.39 0.56
N TYR A 161 -10.45 -27.52 1.44
CA TYR A 161 -10.04 -26.12 1.48
C TYR A 161 -8.60 -26.00 1.97
N LYS A 162 -7.77 -25.26 1.26
CA LYS A 162 -6.40 -24.99 1.70
C LYS A 162 -6.44 -24.35 3.09
N LYS A 163 -5.57 -24.83 3.97
CA LYS A 163 -5.38 -24.22 5.29
C LYS A 163 -4.72 -22.85 5.13
N ASN A 164 -4.95 -22.00 6.10
CA ASN A 164 -4.26 -20.71 6.24
C ASN A 164 -4.44 -19.84 4.99
N PHE A 165 -5.50 -19.10 4.98
CA PHE A 165 -5.91 -18.24 3.90
C PHE A 165 -6.27 -16.86 4.44
N ILE A 166 -5.68 -15.82 3.90
CA ILE A 166 -5.91 -14.42 4.28
C ILE A 166 -6.31 -13.64 3.03
N ASN A 167 -7.31 -12.79 3.17
CA ASN A 167 -7.66 -11.76 2.20
C ASN A 167 -7.22 -10.41 2.71
#